data_f9c0b1add18e35fd0e288f3d81a388ff
#
_entry.id   f9c0b1add18e35fd0e288f3d81a388ff
#
_cell.length_a   1.000
_cell.length_b   1.000
_cell.length_c   1.000
_cell.angle_alpha   90.00
_cell.angle_beta   90.00
_cell.angle_gamma   90.00
#
_symmetry.space_group_name_H-M   'P 1'
#
loop_
_entity.id
_entity.type
_entity.pdbx_description
1 polymer ?
#
loop_
_entity_poly.entity_id
_entity_poly.type
_entity_poly.pdbx_seq_one_letter_code
_entity_poly.pdbx_strand_id
1 'polypeptide(L)'
;MNSHDCSAADAALRPCRRNDGSFSLWSEHYGQAFHSARGAIQEAKETFLAPAGLERFAAGSTLRVLELCVGTGTNTAVLLQACEQRNLQLQWWGLELDPHPLRLALVDQGFREQWPANTLKAMEERTASIYWGDARQTLRELQEPLTGRCDLVIHDAFSPGVCPQLWSLEFLELVSQCLAPQGRLTTYCSAAAVRHSLQKCGLHMAGLKPPAGSASHQWSGGTVASPTLLPLGEPLKEFSQMEQEHLQTQAAVPYLDPTGHASAAEIQEQRRQRQQCSGRLSTSAWRRRWQQGEGLRNAGRFPPS
;
A
#
# COMPACT_ATOMS: atom_id res chain seq x y z
N MET A 1 11.98 -30.33 8.58
CA MET A 1 11.72 -29.33 7.52
C MET A 1 12.31 -29.91 6.24
N ASN A 2 11.43 -30.33 5.31
CA ASN A 2 11.83 -31.07 4.12
C ASN A 2 12.48 -30.16 3.09
N SER A 3 13.65 -30.56 2.60
CA SER A 3 14.47 -29.87 1.59
C SER A 3 13.88 -29.80 0.17
N HIS A 4 12.64 -30.24 -0.02
CA HIS A 4 11.95 -30.25 -1.33
C HIS A 4 10.99 -29.09 -1.58
N ASP A 5 10.63 -28.31 -0.56
CA ASP A 5 9.72 -27.18 -0.75
C ASP A 5 10.42 -25.86 -1.16
N CYS A 6 11.74 -25.75 -0.94
CA CYS A 6 12.50 -24.55 -1.31
C CYS A 6 12.60 -24.33 -2.84
N SER A 7 12.67 -25.40 -3.64
CA SER A 7 12.96 -25.25 -5.08
C SER A 7 11.77 -24.81 -5.94
N ALA A 8 10.54 -25.10 -5.52
CA ALA A 8 9.34 -24.72 -6.27
C ALA A 8 8.94 -23.25 -6.02
N ALA A 9 9.15 -22.73 -4.81
CA ALA A 9 8.89 -21.34 -4.46
C ALA A 9 9.92 -20.39 -5.12
N ASP A 10 11.21 -20.78 -5.15
CA ASP A 10 12.24 -20.01 -5.85
C ASP A 10 12.02 -19.94 -7.37
N ALA A 11 11.45 -20.98 -7.98
CA ALA A 11 11.12 -21.00 -9.41
C ALA A 11 9.95 -20.07 -9.80
N ALA A 12 9.14 -19.65 -8.83
CA ALA A 12 8.01 -18.75 -9.05
C ALA A 12 8.37 -17.26 -9.01
N LEU A 13 9.61 -16.90 -8.60
CA LEU A 13 10.10 -15.53 -8.52
C LEU A 13 11.28 -15.34 -9.49
N ARG A 14 11.19 -14.33 -10.35
CA ARG A 14 12.26 -13.99 -11.29
C ARG A 14 12.83 -12.61 -11.01
N PRO A 15 14.15 -12.49 -10.75
CA PRO A 15 14.81 -11.17 -10.64
C PRO A 15 14.63 -10.36 -11.92
N CYS A 16 14.34 -9.08 -11.76
CA CYS A 16 14.25 -8.12 -12.86
C CYS A 16 14.75 -6.73 -12.42
N ARG A 17 15.07 -5.88 -13.40
CA ARG A 17 15.46 -4.49 -13.14
C ARG A 17 14.35 -3.56 -13.58
N ARG A 18 14.19 -2.47 -12.84
CA ARG A 18 13.25 -1.41 -13.19
C ARG A 18 13.97 -0.32 -14.01
N ASN A 19 13.22 0.69 -14.50
CA ASN A 19 13.80 1.74 -15.37
C ASN A 19 14.88 2.58 -14.69
N ASP A 20 14.86 2.71 -13.37
CA ASP A 20 15.90 3.39 -12.57
C ASP A 20 17.09 2.46 -12.23
N GLY A 21 17.14 1.25 -12.77
CA GLY A 21 18.15 0.24 -12.50
C GLY A 21 17.95 -0.52 -11.18
N SER A 22 16.94 -0.17 -10.39
CA SER A 22 16.68 -0.82 -9.10
C SER A 22 16.25 -2.29 -9.27
N PHE A 23 16.64 -3.10 -8.26
CA PHE A 23 16.24 -4.50 -8.17
C PHE A 23 14.73 -4.65 -7.95
N SER A 24 14.14 -5.63 -8.57
CA SER A 24 12.77 -6.05 -8.36
C SER A 24 12.62 -7.53 -8.68
N LEU A 25 11.45 -8.07 -8.37
CA LEU A 25 11.06 -9.44 -8.70
C LEU A 25 9.79 -9.43 -9.53
N TRP A 26 9.67 -10.39 -10.40
CA TRP A 26 8.41 -10.78 -11.06
C TRP A 26 7.87 -12.01 -10.36
N SER A 27 6.61 -11.97 -9.93
CA SER A 27 5.92 -13.10 -9.36
C SER A 27 5.05 -13.78 -10.43
N GLU A 28 5.35 -15.03 -10.74
CA GLU A 28 4.51 -15.85 -11.61
C GLU A 28 3.15 -16.12 -10.97
N HIS A 29 3.13 -16.32 -9.65
CA HIS A 29 1.91 -16.59 -8.89
C HIS A 29 0.89 -15.45 -9.00
N TYR A 30 1.36 -14.20 -8.86
CA TYR A 30 0.50 -13.01 -8.94
C TYR A 30 0.42 -12.42 -10.34
N GLY A 31 1.27 -12.86 -11.29
CA GLY A 31 1.38 -12.28 -12.63
C GLY A 31 1.76 -10.80 -12.63
N GLN A 32 2.50 -10.35 -11.60
CA GLN A 32 2.86 -8.95 -11.39
C GLN A 32 4.31 -8.82 -10.92
N ALA A 33 4.91 -7.68 -11.23
CA ALA A 33 6.16 -7.27 -10.60
C ALA A 33 5.91 -6.67 -9.21
N PHE A 34 6.89 -6.81 -8.32
CA PHE A 34 6.84 -6.26 -6.96
C PHE A 34 6.79 -4.72 -6.97
N HIS A 35 7.41 -4.09 -7.94
CA HIS A 35 7.49 -2.62 -8.02
C HIS A 35 7.08 -2.13 -9.41
N SER A 36 6.66 -0.87 -9.49
CA SER A 36 6.30 -0.23 -10.75
C SER A 36 7.48 -0.17 -11.74
N ALA A 37 7.17 0.04 -13.02
CA ALA A 37 8.21 0.14 -14.05
C ALA A 37 9.16 1.32 -13.83
N ARG A 38 8.73 2.38 -13.14
CA ARG A 38 9.52 3.60 -12.88
C ARG A 38 10.78 3.32 -12.08
N GLY A 39 10.68 2.50 -11.04
CA GLY A 39 11.79 2.17 -10.16
C GLY A 39 11.32 1.83 -8.75
N ALA A 40 11.94 0.82 -8.15
CA ALA A 40 11.59 0.40 -6.79
C ALA A 40 12.00 1.44 -5.75
N ILE A 41 13.21 2.00 -5.89
CA ILE A 41 13.73 3.03 -4.96
C ILE A 41 12.97 4.34 -5.13
N GLN A 42 12.69 4.73 -6.37
CA GLN A 42 11.91 5.94 -6.64
C GLN A 42 10.50 5.82 -6.08
N GLU A 43 9.85 4.69 -6.29
CA GLU A 43 8.50 4.42 -5.74
C GLU A 43 8.50 4.46 -4.20
N ALA A 44 9.46 3.80 -3.55
CA ALA A 44 9.61 3.82 -2.10
C ALA A 44 9.75 5.24 -1.54
N LYS A 45 10.54 6.08 -2.20
CA LYS A 45 10.77 7.48 -1.80
C LYS A 45 9.53 8.36 -2.03
N GLU A 46 8.94 8.31 -3.23
CA GLU A 46 7.89 9.24 -3.64
C GLU A 46 6.51 8.84 -3.14
N THR A 47 6.22 7.52 -3.11
CA THR A 47 4.87 7.01 -2.79
C THR A 47 4.69 6.69 -1.31
N PHE A 48 5.74 6.21 -0.65
CA PHE A 48 5.61 5.75 0.73
C PHE A 48 6.27 6.70 1.72
N LEU A 49 7.49 7.19 1.44
CA LEU A 49 8.25 7.96 2.41
C LEU A 49 7.94 9.46 2.39
N ALA A 50 7.94 10.10 1.21
CA ALA A 50 7.67 11.54 1.12
C ALA A 50 6.32 11.94 1.74
N PRO A 51 5.21 11.21 1.49
CA PRO A 51 3.93 11.55 2.10
C PRO A 51 3.83 11.17 3.59
N ALA A 52 4.78 10.42 4.14
CA ALA A 52 4.83 10.12 5.57
C ALA A 52 5.06 11.38 6.42
N GLY A 53 5.70 12.43 5.83
CA GLY A 53 5.90 13.71 6.50
C GLY A 53 6.85 13.58 7.69
N LEU A 54 8.02 12.97 7.48
CA LEU A 54 8.99 12.71 8.55
C LEU A 54 9.56 14.00 9.16
N GLU A 55 9.43 15.14 8.49
CA GLU A 55 9.83 16.46 9.00
C GLU A 55 9.05 16.91 10.24
N ARG A 56 7.92 16.31 10.52
CA ARG A 56 7.10 16.57 11.73
C ARG A 56 7.69 15.94 13.00
N PHE A 57 8.70 15.08 12.87
CA PHE A 57 9.36 14.44 14.01
C PHE A 57 10.66 15.14 14.36
N ALA A 58 10.84 15.45 15.65
CA ALA A 58 12.07 16.02 16.15
C ALA A 58 13.23 15.00 16.09
N ALA A 59 14.44 15.48 15.87
CA ALA A 59 15.63 14.63 15.97
C ALA A 59 15.73 13.97 17.36
N GLY A 60 16.12 12.70 17.40
CA GLY A 60 16.17 11.88 18.61
C GLY A 60 14.84 11.24 19.00
N SER A 61 13.72 11.61 18.36
CA SER A 61 12.42 10.98 18.65
C SER A 61 12.29 9.59 18.01
N THR A 62 11.34 8.82 18.53
CA THR A 62 11.02 7.49 18.00
C THR A 62 9.94 7.58 16.93
N LEU A 63 10.20 7.01 15.76
CA LEU A 63 9.24 6.77 14.70
C LEU A 63 8.77 5.31 14.75
N ARG A 64 7.46 5.10 14.89
CA ARG A 64 6.83 3.78 14.99
C ARG A 64 6.17 3.43 13.66
N VAL A 65 6.68 2.38 13.02
CA VAL A 65 6.28 2.00 11.66
C VAL A 65 5.78 0.56 11.61
N LEU A 66 4.58 0.38 11.07
CA LEU A 66 4.07 -0.91 10.62
C LEU A 66 4.25 -0.99 9.11
N GLU A 67 5.02 -1.96 8.63
CA GLU A 67 5.23 -2.24 7.20
C GLU A 67 4.55 -3.54 6.82
N LEU A 68 3.56 -3.46 5.94
CA LEU A 68 2.80 -4.59 5.43
C LEU A 68 3.35 -4.98 4.07
N CYS A 69 3.68 -6.28 3.91
CA CYS A 69 4.29 -6.84 2.71
C CYS A 69 5.67 -6.24 2.45
N VAL A 70 6.64 -6.63 3.29
CA VAL A 70 8.04 -6.18 3.23
C VAL A 70 8.69 -6.46 1.86
N GLY A 71 8.32 -7.59 1.23
CA GLY A 71 8.76 -7.96 -0.11
C GLY A 71 10.29 -8.04 -0.22
N THR A 72 10.87 -7.25 -1.13
CA THR A 72 12.34 -7.17 -1.29
C THR A 72 13.04 -6.33 -0.21
N GLY A 73 12.29 -5.66 0.68
CA GLY A 73 12.82 -4.78 1.71
C GLY A 73 13.23 -3.39 1.19
N THR A 74 12.84 -3.01 -0.02
CA THR A 74 13.20 -1.70 -0.59
C THR A 74 12.62 -0.54 0.22
N ASN A 75 11.35 -0.64 0.65
CA ASN A 75 10.72 0.37 1.52
C ASN A 75 11.44 0.46 2.87
N THR A 76 11.78 -0.68 3.47
CA THR A 76 12.57 -0.77 4.72
C THR A 76 13.92 -0.07 4.56
N ALA A 77 14.65 -0.32 3.46
CA ALA A 77 15.96 0.29 3.23
C ALA A 77 15.90 1.81 3.10
N VAL A 78 14.91 2.32 2.33
CA VAL A 78 14.68 3.77 2.17
C VAL A 78 14.29 4.41 3.51
N LEU A 79 13.44 3.73 4.29
CA LEU A 79 13.04 4.18 5.63
C LEU A 79 14.22 4.27 6.59
N LEU A 80 15.09 3.25 6.61
CA LEU A 80 16.30 3.23 7.43
C LEU A 80 17.23 4.41 7.14
N GLN A 81 17.50 4.67 5.85
CA GLN A 81 18.29 5.83 5.45
C GLN A 81 17.67 7.15 5.88
N ALA A 82 16.35 7.30 5.74
CA ALA A 82 15.68 8.52 6.14
C ALA A 82 15.69 8.72 7.66
N CYS A 83 15.57 7.66 8.44
CA CYS A 83 15.68 7.71 9.90
C CYS A 83 17.11 8.12 10.32
N GLU A 84 18.14 7.55 9.68
CA GLU A 84 19.53 7.92 9.94
C GLU A 84 19.79 9.40 9.63
N GLN A 85 19.41 9.87 8.44
CA GLN A 85 19.59 11.25 8.01
C GLN A 85 18.89 12.27 8.91
N ARG A 86 17.78 11.88 9.55
CA ARG A 86 16.99 12.73 10.43
C ARG A 86 17.26 12.50 11.91
N ASN A 87 18.18 11.60 12.25
CA ASN A 87 18.46 11.17 13.62
C ASN A 87 17.18 10.69 14.32
N LEU A 88 16.36 9.85 13.67
CA LEU A 88 15.16 9.25 14.27
C LEU A 88 15.48 7.83 14.75
N GLN A 89 14.92 7.45 15.90
CA GLN A 89 14.95 6.07 16.38
C GLN A 89 13.81 5.30 15.73
N LEU A 90 14.11 4.22 14.98
CA LEU A 90 13.09 3.43 14.31
C LEU A 90 12.63 2.25 15.16
N GLN A 91 11.37 2.26 15.57
CA GLN A 91 10.64 1.10 16.06
C GLN A 91 9.79 0.55 14.92
N TRP A 92 10.06 -0.69 14.48
CA TRP A 92 9.53 -1.22 13.24
C TRP A 92 8.94 -2.62 13.42
N TRP A 93 7.79 -2.84 12.81
CA TRP A 93 7.11 -4.13 12.70
C TRP A 93 6.89 -4.42 11.22
N GLY A 94 7.57 -5.44 10.70
CA GLY A 94 7.40 -5.92 9.34
C GLY A 94 6.54 -7.17 9.31
N LEU A 95 5.51 -7.20 8.48
CA LEU A 95 4.69 -8.37 8.24
C LEU A 95 4.92 -8.86 6.81
N GLU A 96 5.23 -10.14 6.65
CA GLU A 96 5.48 -10.73 5.34
C GLU A 96 5.05 -12.21 5.32
N LEU A 97 4.47 -12.63 4.21
CA LEU A 97 4.03 -14.01 4.03
C LEU A 97 5.18 -14.94 3.67
N ASP A 98 6.07 -14.50 2.80
CA ASP A 98 7.10 -15.31 2.15
C ASP A 98 8.51 -14.71 2.36
N PRO A 99 9.45 -15.45 2.97
CA PRO A 99 10.80 -14.97 3.17
C PRO A 99 11.65 -14.89 1.88
N HIS A 100 11.22 -15.54 0.79
CA HIS A 100 12.03 -15.65 -0.43
C HIS A 100 12.31 -14.31 -1.11
N PRO A 101 11.37 -13.37 -1.27
CA PRO A 101 11.65 -12.09 -1.92
C PRO A 101 12.78 -11.31 -1.24
N LEU A 102 12.73 -11.23 0.09
CA LEU A 102 13.77 -10.53 0.87
C LEU A 102 15.12 -11.26 0.78
N ARG A 103 15.10 -12.60 0.87
CA ARG A 103 16.33 -13.41 0.74
C ARG A 103 16.97 -13.22 -0.61
N LEU A 104 16.20 -13.27 -1.71
CA LEU A 104 16.71 -13.05 -3.07
C LEU A 104 17.30 -11.63 -3.22
N ALA A 105 16.66 -10.62 -2.67
CA ALA A 105 17.19 -9.26 -2.69
C ALA A 105 18.52 -9.14 -1.92
N LEU A 106 18.60 -9.68 -0.71
CA LEU A 106 19.78 -9.57 0.14
C LEU A 106 21.02 -10.31 -0.40
N VAL A 107 20.86 -11.31 -1.27
CA VAL A 107 21.98 -12.00 -1.94
C VAL A 107 22.28 -11.42 -3.32
N ASP A 108 21.40 -10.65 -3.94
CA ASP A 108 21.63 -10.04 -5.25
C ASP A 108 22.65 -8.91 -5.15
N GLN A 109 23.74 -9.02 -5.91
CA GLN A 109 24.82 -8.04 -5.90
C GLN A 109 24.31 -6.64 -6.27
N GLY A 110 23.48 -6.53 -7.30
CA GLY A 110 22.99 -5.24 -7.75
C GLY A 110 21.98 -4.59 -6.79
N PHE A 111 21.26 -5.38 -5.96
CA PHE A 111 20.50 -4.84 -4.84
C PHE A 111 21.44 -4.30 -3.76
N ARG A 112 22.44 -5.07 -3.38
CA ARG A 112 23.39 -4.69 -2.32
C ARG A 112 24.19 -3.43 -2.67
N GLU A 113 24.58 -3.27 -3.94
CA GLU A 113 25.34 -2.09 -4.42
C GLU A 113 24.52 -0.79 -4.36
N GLN A 114 23.19 -0.86 -4.25
CA GLN A 114 22.32 0.30 -4.12
C GLN A 114 22.28 0.89 -2.70
N TRP A 115 22.78 0.19 -1.72
CA TRP A 115 22.64 0.56 -0.31
C TRP A 115 24.00 0.67 0.41
N PRO A 116 24.16 1.65 1.31
CA PRO A 116 25.29 1.70 2.22
C PRO A 116 25.39 0.43 3.09
N ALA A 117 26.60 0.06 3.47
CA ALA A 117 26.84 -1.16 4.26
C ALA A 117 26.11 -1.18 5.61
N ASN A 118 25.96 -0.02 6.27
CA ASN A 118 25.19 0.12 7.51
C ASN A 118 23.69 -0.12 7.29
N THR A 119 23.13 0.33 6.16
CA THR A 119 21.73 0.06 5.78
C THR A 119 21.51 -1.42 5.57
N LEU A 120 22.39 -2.10 4.80
CA LEU A 120 22.30 -3.54 4.57
C LEU A 120 22.39 -4.33 5.88
N LYS A 121 23.34 -4.00 6.73
CA LYS A 121 23.48 -4.63 8.05
C LYS A 121 22.21 -4.46 8.88
N ALA A 122 21.65 -3.25 8.93
CA ALA A 122 20.42 -2.97 9.66
C ALA A 122 19.21 -3.72 9.08
N MET A 123 19.15 -3.96 7.76
CA MET A 123 18.12 -4.80 7.13
C MET A 123 18.29 -6.27 7.52
N GLU A 124 19.51 -6.80 7.44
CA GLU A 124 19.83 -8.19 7.80
C GLU A 124 19.47 -8.47 9.27
N GLU A 125 19.80 -7.56 10.19
CA GLU A 125 19.42 -7.66 11.60
C GLU A 125 17.89 -7.68 11.80
N ARG A 126 17.15 -6.87 11.03
CA ARG A 126 15.68 -6.80 11.11
C ARG A 126 14.96 -8.00 10.52
N THR A 127 15.61 -8.80 9.69
CA THR A 127 15.02 -10.04 9.16
C THR A 127 14.53 -10.97 10.29
N ALA A 128 15.25 -11.00 11.41
CA ALA A 128 14.84 -11.78 12.60
C ALA A 128 13.61 -11.20 13.33
N SER A 129 13.23 -9.96 13.04
CA SER A 129 12.09 -9.26 13.66
C SER A 129 10.86 -9.18 12.76
N ILE A 130 10.89 -9.84 11.59
CA ILE A 130 9.73 -9.94 10.71
C ILE A 130 8.75 -10.97 11.27
N TYR A 131 7.49 -10.59 11.28
CA TYR A 131 6.37 -11.48 11.60
C TYR A 131 5.94 -12.21 10.33
N TRP A 132 6.37 -13.46 10.21
CA TRP A 132 6.12 -14.29 9.04
C TRP A 132 4.74 -14.93 9.11
N GLY A 133 3.99 -14.85 8.01
CA GLY A 133 2.67 -15.49 7.87
C GLY A 133 1.64 -14.58 7.22
N ASP A 134 0.39 -15.08 7.17
CA ASP A 134 -0.72 -14.30 6.66
C ASP A 134 -0.96 -13.05 7.51
N ALA A 135 -0.77 -11.87 6.93
CA ALA A 135 -0.90 -10.60 7.63
C ALA A 135 -2.27 -10.40 8.30
N ARG A 136 -3.33 -11.05 7.79
CA ARG A 136 -4.67 -11.03 8.42
C ARG A 136 -4.69 -11.69 9.80
N GLN A 137 -3.85 -12.69 10.01
CA GLN A 137 -3.70 -13.39 11.29
C GLN A 137 -2.66 -12.73 12.17
N THR A 138 -1.47 -12.52 11.63
CA THR A 138 -0.34 -11.88 12.33
C THR A 138 -0.71 -10.51 12.91
N LEU A 139 -1.46 -9.69 12.15
CA LEU A 139 -1.88 -8.39 12.64
C LEU A 139 -2.89 -8.48 13.79
N ARG A 140 -3.76 -9.48 13.80
CA ARG A 140 -4.67 -9.73 14.94
C ARG A 140 -3.92 -10.06 16.21
N GLU A 141 -2.87 -10.87 16.13
CA GLU A 141 -2.01 -11.20 17.26
C GLU A 141 -1.25 -9.99 17.79
N LEU A 142 -0.92 -9.04 16.89
CA LEU A 142 -0.23 -7.80 17.22
C LEU A 142 -1.18 -6.64 17.55
N GLN A 143 -2.50 -6.83 17.52
CA GLN A 143 -3.47 -5.75 17.63
C GLN A 143 -3.30 -4.96 18.93
N GLU A 144 -3.21 -5.64 20.08
CA GLU A 144 -3.10 -4.98 21.38
C GLU A 144 -1.87 -4.09 21.48
N PRO A 145 -0.63 -4.56 21.18
CA PRO A 145 0.56 -3.71 21.27
C PRO A 145 0.63 -2.61 20.21
N LEU A 146 -0.13 -2.72 19.10
CA LEU A 146 -0.06 -1.74 18.00
C LEU A 146 -1.20 -0.71 18.02
N THR A 147 -2.31 -0.96 18.71
CA THR A 147 -3.49 -0.08 18.70
C THR A 147 -3.12 1.36 19.08
N GLY A 148 -3.41 2.29 18.16
CA GLY A 148 -3.20 3.73 18.35
C GLY A 148 -1.74 4.17 18.41
N ARG A 149 -0.78 3.35 17.97
CA ARG A 149 0.66 3.61 18.17
C ARG A 149 1.46 3.90 16.93
N CYS A 150 1.04 3.42 15.76
CA CYS A 150 1.83 3.55 14.54
C CYS A 150 1.78 4.98 13.99
N ASP A 151 2.93 5.63 13.93
CA ASP A 151 3.11 6.93 13.32
C ASP A 151 3.05 6.87 11.79
N LEU A 152 3.43 5.71 11.24
CA LEU A 152 3.38 5.40 9.82
C LEU A 152 2.96 3.93 9.63
N VAL A 153 2.05 3.71 8.68
CA VAL A 153 1.76 2.40 8.10
C VAL A 153 2.12 2.45 6.63
N ILE A 154 3.04 1.59 6.19
CA ILE A 154 3.36 1.36 4.78
C ILE A 154 2.53 0.17 4.33
N HIS A 155 1.61 0.37 3.36
CA HIS A 155 0.77 -0.70 2.83
C HIS A 155 1.09 -0.95 1.36
N ASP A 156 1.95 -1.92 1.10
CA ASP A 156 2.51 -2.22 -0.21
C ASP A 156 2.22 -3.66 -0.68
N ALA A 157 0.99 -4.11 -0.50
CA ALA A 157 0.54 -5.41 -0.99
C ALA A 157 0.36 -5.40 -2.52
N PHE A 158 0.39 -6.57 -3.16
CA PHE A 158 -0.03 -6.72 -4.55
C PHE A 158 -1.42 -6.13 -4.79
N SER A 159 -1.70 -5.75 -6.05
CA SER A 159 -2.91 -4.99 -6.38
C SER A 159 -4.20 -5.67 -5.88
N PRO A 160 -5.26 -4.90 -5.56
CA PRO A 160 -6.53 -5.47 -5.07
C PRO A 160 -7.18 -6.46 -6.03
N GLY A 161 -6.81 -6.41 -7.30
CA GLY A 161 -7.28 -7.37 -8.31
C GLY A 161 -6.71 -8.77 -8.17
N VAL A 162 -5.57 -8.94 -7.53
CA VAL A 162 -4.92 -10.26 -7.37
C VAL A 162 -4.74 -10.64 -5.90
N CYS A 163 -4.68 -9.67 -5.00
CA CYS A 163 -4.55 -9.89 -3.55
C CYS A 163 -5.65 -9.14 -2.77
N PRO A 164 -6.96 -9.41 -3.04
CA PRO A 164 -8.07 -8.67 -2.42
C PRO A 164 -8.16 -8.84 -0.90
N GLN A 165 -7.55 -9.87 -0.33
CA GLN A 165 -7.54 -10.20 1.09
C GLN A 165 -6.97 -9.04 1.92
N LEU A 166 -5.84 -8.49 1.48
CA LEU A 166 -5.15 -7.40 2.18
C LEU A 166 -5.76 -6.01 1.88
N TRP A 167 -6.83 -5.96 1.09
CA TRP A 167 -7.60 -4.77 0.78
C TRP A 167 -9.07 -4.89 1.22
N SER A 168 -9.41 -5.95 1.96
CA SER A 168 -10.75 -6.12 2.52
C SER A 168 -11.03 -5.05 3.57
N LEU A 169 -12.31 -4.73 3.74
CA LEU A 169 -12.75 -3.75 4.74
C LEU A 169 -12.27 -4.16 6.13
N GLU A 170 -12.44 -5.41 6.48
CA GLU A 170 -12.09 -5.95 7.79
C GLU A 170 -10.57 -5.89 8.06
N PHE A 171 -9.75 -6.16 7.05
CA PHE A 171 -8.30 -6.01 7.19
C PHE A 171 -7.89 -4.54 7.32
N LEU A 172 -8.48 -3.65 6.52
CA LEU A 172 -8.22 -2.21 6.59
C LEU A 172 -8.72 -1.60 7.92
N GLU A 173 -9.78 -2.14 8.53
CA GLU A 173 -10.21 -1.78 9.88
C GLU A 173 -9.13 -2.10 10.92
N LEU A 174 -8.56 -3.33 10.88
CA LEU A 174 -7.45 -3.71 11.77
C LEU A 174 -6.24 -2.79 11.58
N VAL A 175 -5.86 -2.52 10.34
CA VAL A 175 -4.75 -1.61 10.00
C VAL A 175 -5.01 -0.19 10.50
N SER A 176 -6.24 0.31 10.31
CA SER A 176 -6.63 1.65 10.74
C SER A 176 -6.55 1.83 12.26
N GLN A 177 -6.89 0.80 13.02
CA GLN A 177 -6.80 0.80 14.50
C GLN A 177 -5.35 0.89 14.99
N CYS A 178 -4.37 0.49 14.20
CA CYS A 178 -2.96 0.64 14.58
C CYS A 178 -2.47 2.10 14.51
N LEU A 179 -3.12 2.96 13.72
CA LEU A 179 -2.67 4.34 13.52
C LEU A 179 -2.74 5.16 14.80
N ALA A 180 -1.66 5.85 15.14
CA ALA A 180 -1.65 6.93 16.13
C ALA A 180 -2.60 8.07 15.67
N PRO A 181 -3.08 8.95 16.57
CA PRO A 181 -4.02 10.02 16.21
C PRO A 181 -3.57 10.86 15.01
N GLN A 182 -2.28 11.10 14.84
CA GLN A 182 -1.69 11.79 13.70
C GLN A 182 -0.91 10.84 12.77
N GLY A 183 -1.08 9.53 12.95
CA GLY A 183 -0.45 8.50 12.12
C GLY A 183 -0.92 8.59 10.68
N ARG A 184 -0.08 8.17 9.74
CA ARG A 184 -0.39 8.14 8.31
C ARG A 184 -0.26 6.74 7.76
N LEU A 185 -1.24 6.32 6.99
CA LEU A 185 -1.15 5.16 6.10
C LEU A 185 -0.78 5.66 4.71
N THR A 186 0.27 5.09 4.12
CA THR A 186 0.70 5.40 2.75
C THR A 186 0.58 4.17 1.86
N THR A 187 0.04 4.33 0.66
CA THR A 187 -0.08 3.25 -0.33
C THR A 187 -0.09 3.79 -1.76
N TYR A 188 0.45 3.00 -2.68
CA TYR A 188 0.33 3.29 -4.12
C TYR A 188 -1.10 3.13 -4.64
N CYS A 189 -1.96 2.44 -3.89
CA CYS A 189 -3.30 2.08 -4.35
C CYS A 189 -4.23 3.30 -4.41
N SER A 190 -4.82 3.52 -5.59
CA SER A 190 -5.84 4.57 -5.83
C SER A 190 -7.21 3.97 -6.16
N ALA A 191 -7.41 2.67 -5.94
CA ALA A 191 -8.66 1.97 -6.26
C ALA A 191 -9.82 2.49 -5.39
N ALA A 192 -10.97 2.75 -6.04
CA ALA A 192 -12.16 3.28 -5.36
C ALA A 192 -12.65 2.37 -4.22
N ALA A 193 -12.56 1.05 -4.37
CA ALA A 193 -12.92 0.09 -3.32
C ALA A 193 -12.09 0.29 -2.05
N VAL A 194 -10.76 0.47 -2.21
CA VAL A 194 -9.82 0.68 -1.10
C VAL A 194 -10.08 2.02 -0.42
N ARG A 195 -10.18 3.10 -1.19
CA ARG A 195 -10.49 4.43 -0.66
C ARG A 195 -11.83 4.45 0.08
N HIS A 196 -12.86 3.81 -0.49
CA HIS A 196 -14.16 3.73 0.17
C HIS A 196 -14.09 2.92 1.47
N SER A 197 -13.29 1.84 1.53
CA SER A 197 -13.03 1.11 2.78
C SER A 197 -12.32 1.98 3.81
N LEU A 198 -11.27 2.70 3.43
CA LEU A 198 -10.57 3.63 4.34
C LEU A 198 -11.50 4.74 4.86
N GLN A 199 -12.40 5.25 4.01
CA GLN A 199 -13.43 6.20 4.43
C GLN A 199 -14.40 5.59 5.45
N LYS A 200 -14.81 4.33 5.25
CA LYS A 200 -15.64 3.59 6.22
C LYS A 200 -14.94 3.35 7.56
N CYS A 201 -13.61 3.22 7.54
CA CYS A 201 -12.80 3.16 8.76
C CYS A 201 -12.66 4.54 9.48
N GLY A 202 -13.32 5.59 8.98
CA GLY A 202 -13.28 6.93 9.58
C GLY A 202 -12.02 7.74 9.26
N LEU A 203 -11.22 7.32 8.28
CA LEU A 203 -9.99 8.02 7.93
C LEU A 203 -10.22 9.16 6.95
N HIS A 204 -9.54 10.27 7.18
CA HIS A 204 -9.37 11.36 6.22
C HIS A 204 -8.32 10.97 5.19
N MET A 205 -8.57 11.31 3.93
CA MET A 205 -7.70 10.89 2.82
C MET A 205 -7.26 12.07 1.96
N ALA A 206 -6.05 11.93 1.41
CA ALA A 206 -5.54 12.75 0.33
C ALA A 206 -4.96 11.86 -0.78
N GLY A 207 -4.98 12.37 -2.01
CA GLY A 207 -4.30 11.74 -3.12
C GLY A 207 -2.83 12.15 -3.16
N LEU A 208 -1.98 11.29 -3.70
CA LEU A 208 -0.62 11.66 -4.08
C LEU A 208 -0.65 12.34 -5.44
N LYS A 209 0.13 13.40 -5.62
CA LYS A 209 0.35 13.97 -6.96
C LYS A 209 0.92 12.88 -7.86
N PRO A 210 0.38 12.74 -9.08
CA PRO A 210 0.91 11.76 -10.00
C PRO A 210 2.36 12.13 -10.36
N PRO A 211 3.20 11.13 -10.68
CA PRO A 211 4.55 11.39 -11.13
C PRO A 211 4.60 12.31 -12.35
N ALA A 212 5.68 13.07 -12.50
CA ALA A 212 5.92 13.89 -13.69
C ALA A 212 5.85 13.02 -14.95
N GLY A 213 5.18 13.52 -16.00
CA GLY A 213 4.97 12.77 -17.25
C GLY A 213 3.80 11.80 -17.26
N SER A 214 3.01 11.72 -16.19
CA SER A 214 1.79 10.91 -16.16
C SER A 214 0.75 11.43 -17.16
N ALA A 215 0.09 10.51 -17.88
CA ALA A 215 -0.87 10.83 -18.93
C ALA A 215 -2.14 11.56 -18.45
N SER A 216 -2.41 11.57 -17.14
CA SER A 216 -3.58 12.24 -16.56
C SER A 216 -3.26 12.83 -15.20
N HIS A 217 -3.40 14.15 -15.07
CA HIS A 217 -3.34 14.87 -13.79
C HIS A 217 -4.63 14.69 -12.94
N GLN A 218 -5.65 14.04 -13.49
CA GLN A 218 -6.93 13.81 -12.79
C GLN A 218 -6.86 12.66 -11.79
N TRP A 219 -5.94 11.68 -11.98
CA TRP A 219 -5.74 10.57 -11.07
C TRP A 219 -4.57 10.80 -10.15
N SER A 220 -4.73 10.39 -8.91
CA SER A 220 -3.64 10.37 -7.92
C SER A 220 -2.71 9.19 -8.17
N GLY A 221 -1.42 9.38 -7.86
CA GLY A 221 -0.39 8.35 -7.91
C GLY A 221 -0.44 7.36 -6.74
N GLY A 222 -1.37 7.56 -5.78
CA GLY A 222 -1.56 6.75 -4.60
C GLY A 222 -2.54 7.41 -3.62
N THR A 223 -2.59 6.89 -2.40
CA THR A 223 -3.47 7.39 -1.33
C THR A 223 -2.71 7.51 -0.02
N VAL A 224 -2.95 8.59 0.70
CA VAL A 224 -2.57 8.74 2.10
C VAL A 224 -3.83 8.85 2.93
N ALA A 225 -3.87 8.15 4.06
CA ALA A 225 -5.00 8.19 4.98
C ALA A 225 -4.53 8.44 6.41
N SER A 226 -5.35 9.10 7.23
CA SER A 226 -5.02 9.44 8.62
C SER A 226 -6.29 9.57 9.45
N PRO A 227 -6.25 9.29 10.77
CA PRO A 227 -7.37 9.59 11.67
C PRO A 227 -7.70 11.08 11.75
N THR A 228 -6.76 11.97 11.43
CA THR A 228 -6.94 13.42 11.41
C THR A 228 -6.80 14.00 10.02
N LEU A 229 -7.29 15.22 9.81
CA LEU A 229 -7.16 15.94 8.55
C LEU A 229 -5.69 16.06 8.14
N LEU A 230 -5.42 15.74 6.89
CA LEU A 230 -4.10 15.82 6.29
C LEU A 230 -3.84 17.24 5.78
N PRO A 231 -2.67 17.85 6.09
CA PRO A 231 -2.29 19.12 5.49
C PRO A 231 -2.06 18.91 3.99
N LEU A 232 -2.81 19.64 3.17
CA LEU A 232 -2.63 19.60 1.71
C LEU A 232 -1.42 20.43 1.30
N GLY A 233 -0.81 20.04 0.21
CA GLY A 233 0.44 20.59 -0.33
C GLY A 233 1.34 19.45 -0.78
N GLU A 234 2.47 19.76 -1.44
CA GLU A 234 3.40 18.70 -1.92
C GLU A 234 3.79 17.72 -0.81
N PRO A 235 3.68 16.40 -1.05
CA PRO A 235 3.19 15.72 -2.28
C PRO A 235 1.67 15.43 -2.28
N LEU A 236 0.90 15.93 -1.30
CA LEU A 236 -0.52 15.64 -1.11
C LEU A 236 -1.40 16.60 -1.91
N LYS A 237 -2.49 16.08 -2.47
CA LYS A 237 -3.53 16.85 -3.15
C LYS A 237 -4.93 16.39 -2.74
N GLU A 238 -5.92 17.25 -2.92
CA GLU A 238 -7.33 16.82 -2.90
C GLU A 238 -7.62 15.81 -4.02
N PHE A 239 -8.60 14.96 -3.78
CA PHE A 239 -9.14 14.15 -4.87
C PHE A 239 -9.81 15.04 -5.90
N SER A 240 -9.50 14.78 -7.18
CA SER A 240 -10.19 15.43 -8.28
C SER A 240 -11.69 15.09 -8.26
N GLN A 241 -12.51 15.92 -8.91
CA GLN A 241 -13.94 15.62 -9.08
C GLN A 241 -14.13 14.21 -9.70
N MET A 242 -13.30 13.84 -10.66
CA MET A 242 -13.34 12.51 -11.27
C MET A 242 -13.12 11.39 -10.26
N GLU A 243 -12.15 11.54 -9.34
CA GLU A 243 -11.90 10.58 -8.28
C GLU A 243 -13.06 10.52 -7.26
N GLN A 244 -13.63 11.67 -6.89
CA GLN A 244 -14.76 11.75 -5.98
C GLN A 244 -16.01 11.08 -6.58
N GLU A 245 -16.33 11.32 -7.85
CA GLU A 245 -17.43 10.64 -8.53
C GLU A 245 -17.18 9.13 -8.68
N HIS A 246 -15.93 8.74 -8.92
CA HIS A 246 -15.58 7.32 -9.01
C HIS A 246 -15.88 6.56 -7.71
N LEU A 247 -15.79 7.21 -6.55
CA LEU A 247 -16.18 6.64 -5.26
C LEU A 247 -17.70 6.38 -5.14
N GLN A 248 -18.52 6.93 -6.03
CA GLN A 248 -19.97 6.68 -6.07
C GLN A 248 -20.37 5.56 -7.05
N THR A 249 -19.40 4.99 -7.79
CA THR A 249 -19.63 3.93 -8.77
C THR A 249 -19.56 2.54 -8.15
N GLN A 250 -19.91 1.50 -8.94
CA GLN A 250 -19.71 0.10 -8.57
C GLN A 250 -18.25 -0.23 -8.24
N ALA A 251 -17.28 0.56 -8.74
CA ALA A 251 -15.87 0.38 -8.42
C ALA A 251 -15.58 0.55 -6.91
N ALA A 252 -16.39 1.33 -6.21
CA ALA A 252 -16.23 1.61 -4.78
C ALA A 252 -16.81 0.51 -3.86
N VAL A 253 -17.49 -0.51 -4.40
CA VAL A 253 -17.95 -1.64 -3.59
C VAL A 253 -16.76 -2.34 -2.96
N PRO A 254 -16.66 -2.42 -1.61
CA PRO A 254 -15.50 -2.95 -0.91
C PRO A 254 -15.24 -4.43 -1.20
N TYR A 255 -14.02 -4.86 -1.02
CA TYR A 255 -13.70 -6.26 -0.76
C TYR A 255 -14.09 -6.58 0.69
N LEU A 256 -14.70 -7.74 0.93
CA LEU A 256 -15.05 -8.19 2.29
C LEU A 256 -14.45 -9.57 2.56
N ASP A 257 -13.91 -9.71 3.74
CA ASP A 257 -13.40 -10.97 4.28
C ASP A 257 -13.68 -11.05 5.79
N PRO A 258 -14.95 -11.22 6.19
CA PRO A 258 -15.35 -11.19 7.60
C PRO A 258 -14.72 -12.32 8.42
N THR A 259 -14.31 -13.40 7.79
CA THR A 259 -13.64 -14.51 8.46
C THR A 259 -12.14 -14.29 8.63
N GLY A 260 -11.54 -13.49 7.75
CA GLY A 260 -10.09 -13.32 7.65
C GLY A 260 -9.36 -14.52 7.02
N HIS A 261 -10.09 -15.44 6.39
CA HIS A 261 -9.55 -16.66 5.81
C HIS A 261 -10.02 -16.91 4.36
N ALA A 262 -10.90 -16.08 3.83
CA ALA A 262 -11.41 -16.27 2.47
C ALA A 262 -10.28 -16.18 1.43
N SER A 263 -10.39 -17.00 0.40
CA SER A 263 -9.50 -16.94 -0.76
C SER A 263 -9.76 -15.70 -1.62
N ALA A 264 -8.78 -15.33 -2.45
CA ALA A 264 -8.93 -14.24 -3.40
C ALA A 264 -10.14 -14.42 -4.32
N ALA A 265 -10.36 -15.65 -4.79
CA ALA A 265 -11.47 -15.97 -5.68
C ALA A 265 -12.83 -15.78 -5.01
N GLU A 266 -12.99 -16.24 -3.77
CA GLU A 266 -14.22 -16.07 -2.99
C GLU A 266 -14.53 -14.58 -2.74
N ILE A 267 -13.53 -13.80 -2.31
CA ILE A 267 -13.68 -12.36 -2.06
C ILE A 267 -14.10 -11.63 -3.34
N GLN A 268 -13.49 -11.98 -4.48
CA GLN A 268 -13.80 -11.36 -5.77
C GLN A 268 -15.20 -11.72 -6.25
N GLU A 269 -15.62 -12.99 -6.13
CA GLU A 269 -16.95 -13.44 -6.53
C GLU A 269 -18.04 -12.76 -5.70
N GLN A 270 -17.90 -12.76 -4.38
CA GLN A 270 -18.82 -12.08 -3.49
C GLN A 270 -18.90 -10.57 -3.77
N ARG A 271 -17.75 -9.95 -4.09
CA ARG A 271 -17.73 -8.53 -4.47
C ARG A 271 -18.47 -8.29 -5.78
N ARG A 272 -18.29 -9.15 -6.79
CA ARG A 272 -18.99 -9.05 -8.09
C ARG A 272 -20.50 -9.11 -7.93
N GLN A 273 -21.01 -10.03 -7.12
CA GLN A 273 -22.44 -10.14 -6.78
C GLN A 273 -22.95 -8.87 -6.11
N ARG A 274 -22.22 -8.34 -5.11
CA ARG A 274 -22.60 -7.08 -4.45
C ARG A 274 -22.55 -5.86 -5.39
N GLN A 275 -21.61 -5.84 -6.33
CA GLN A 275 -21.57 -4.79 -7.37
C GLN A 275 -22.84 -4.79 -8.23
N GLN A 276 -23.32 -5.96 -8.66
CA GLN A 276 -24.53 -6.11 -9.45
C GLN A 276 -25.78 -5.64 -8.69
N CYS A 277 -25.85 -5.91 -7.40
CA CYS A 277 -26.98 -5.54 -6.54
C CYS A 277 -26.88 -4.12 -5.95
N SER A 278 -25.78 -3.39 -6.20
CA SER A 278 -25.50 -2.12 -5.49
C SER A 278 -26.38 -0.94 -5.92
N GLY A 279 -27.07 -1.02 -7.04
CA GLY A 279 -27.79 0.12 -7.64
C GLY A 279 -26.89 1.26 -8.13
N ARG A 280 -25.58 1.15 -7.97
CA ARG A 280 -24.61 2.18 -8.36
C ARG A 280 -24.33 2.14 -9.86
N LEU A 281 -23.94 3.28 -10.41
CA LEU A 281 -23.53 3.37 -11.82
C LEU A 281 -22.31 2.48 -12.09
N SER A 282 -22.34 1.72 -13.20
CA SER A 282 -21.19 0.92 -13.60
C SER A 282 -20.00 1.81 -13.96
N THR A 283 -18.78 1.33 -13.69
CA THR A 283 -17.54 2.05 -14.02
C THR A 283 -17.45 2.39 -15.52
N SER A 284 -17.92 1.49 -16.39
CA SER A 284 -17.90 1.71 -17.83
C SER A 284 -18.91 2.80 -18.26
N ALA A 285 -20.09 2.83 -17.68
CA ALA A 285 -21.08 3.89 -17.95
C ALA A 285 -20.58 5.26 -17.43
N TRP A 286 -20.02 5.30 -16.22
CA TRP A 286 -19.40 6.49 -15.67
C TRP A 286 -18.23 7.00 -16.55
N ARG A 287 -17.32 6.11 -17.01
CA ARG A 287 -16.21 6.49 -17.88
C ARG A 287 -16.66 7.06 -19.21
N ARG A 288 -17.69 6.47 -19.85
CA ARG A 288 -18.28 7.01 -21.08
C ARG A 288 -18.81 8.44 -20.88
N ARG A 289 -19.52 8.68 -19.78
CA ARG A 289 -20.04 10.02 -19.45
C ARG A 289 -18.91 11.05 -19.32
N TRP A 290 -17.81 10.69 -18.66
CA TRP A 290 -16.65 11.56 -18.54
C TRP A 290 -15.97 11.85 -19.90
N GLN A 291 -15.86 10.85 -20.75
CA GLN A 291 -15.29 11.01 -22.11
C GLN A 291 -16.16 11.89 -23.01
N GLN A 292 -17.47 11.92 -22.80
CA GLN A 292 -18.40 12.77 -23.53
C GLN A 292 -18.51 14.21 -22.98
N GLY A 293 -17.73 14.57 -21.98
CA GLY A 293 -17.72 15.91 -21.38
C GLY A 293 -18.92 16.21 -20.46
N GLU A 294 -19.72 15.23 -20.10
CA GLU A 294 -20.90 15.38 -19.24
C GLU A 294 -20.55 15.40 -17.74
N GLY A 295 -19.33 15.04 -17.37
CA GLY A 295 -18.87 14.98 -15.98
C GLY A 295 -18.93 16.34 -15.27
N LEU A 296 -18.66 17.44 -15.98
CA LEU A 296 -18.65 18.79 -15.43
C LEU A 296 -20.02 19.47 -15.33
N ARG A 297 -21.06 18.95 -15.99
CA ARG A 297 -22.36 19.63 -16.08
C ARG A 297 -23.40 19.22 -15.03
N ASN A 298 -23.17 18.12 -14.30
CA ASN A 298 -24.16 17.53 -13.38
C ASN A 298 -23.70 17.46 -11.91
N ALA A 299 -22.74 18.27 -11.49
CA ALA A 299 -22.29 18.33 -10.09
C ALA A 299 -23.37 18.77 -9.07
N GLY A 300 -24.59 19.10 -9.54
CA GLY A 300 -25.70 19.54 -8.70
C GLY A 300 -26.86 18.56 -8.53
N ARG A 301 -26.76 17.31 -9.02
CA ARG A 301 -27.90 16.36 -9.03
C ARG A 301 -27.56 14.99 -8.44
N PHE A 302 -26.89 14.92 -7.31
CA PHE A 302 -26.95 13.72 -6.49
C PHE A 302 -27.89 13.98 -5.31
N PRO A 303 -28.87 13.09 -5.03
CA PRO A 303 -29.67 13.21 -3.83
C PRO A 303 -28.76 13.10 -2.61
N PRO A 304 -29.04 13.83 -1.53
CA PRO A 304 -28.33 13.67 -0.27
C PRO A 304 -28.50 12.23 0.22
N SER A 305 -27.42 11.66 0.74
CA SER A 305 -27.30 10.33 1.34
C SER A 305 -28.20 10.16 2.54
#